data_7a11f131f758d1a50e2bf8e982022e7c
#
_entry.id   7a11f131f758d1a50e2bf8e982022e7c
#
_cell.length_a   1.000
_cell.length_b   1.000
_cell.length_c   1.000
_cell.angle_alpha   90.00
_cell.angle_beta   90.00
_cell.angle_gamma   90.00
#
_symmetry.space_group_name_H-M   'P 1'
#
loop_
_entity.id
_entity.type
_entity.pdbx_description
1 polymer ?
#
loop_
_entity_poly.entity_id
_entity_poly.type
_entity_poly.pdbx_seq_one_letter_code
_entity_poly.pdbx_strand_id
1 'polypeptide(L)'
;MANLILQELVPIITAFVIFLNSIGGIFGVVVIPYNPERTEVTLSSNVVSDVDDVLEYYNAAVKKTGFVLGNASYDILNFNYETDKEELSEFMKTYLETYTETIEATSTAVFEVPGEGNISKSDVKSAKMSVKDGKRTITIKVKDYSHDLTDKSNANPITNAFGYSTDISSIFGSNGMPINSGNIEFTYTDCTISCIIDDNSGKIIYGDWDTTSIVEADNLTVTVGDTQVPVGDFNFEMASYTDI
;
A
#
# COMPACT_ATOMS: atom_id res chain seq x y z
N MET A 1 -28.91 25.08 13.81
CA MET A 1 -28.62 23.66 13.56
C MET A 1 -27.53 23.44 12.53
N ALA A 2 -27.64 23.88 11.28
CA ALA A 2 -26.61 23.63 10.26
C ALA A 2 -25.18 24.10 10.61
N ASN A 3 -25.02 25.25 11.29
CA ASN A 3 -23.70 25.75 11.71
C ASN A 3 -23.05 24.93 12.85
N LEU A 4 -23.83 24.28 13.70
CA LEU A 4 -23.31 23.40 14.78
C LEU A 4 -22.81 22.07 14.18
N ILE A 5 -23.55 21.52 13.24
CA ILE A 5 -23.18 20.29 12.53
C ILE A 5 -21.86 20.50 11.76
N LEU A 6 -21.72 21.62 11.06
CA LEU A 6 -20.49 21.96 10.34
C LEU A 6 -19.28 22.14 11.28
N GLN A 7 -19.45 22.69 12.47
CA GLN A 7 -18.34 22.87 13.42
C GLN A 7 -17.84 21.53 14.02
N GLU A 8 -18.70 20.54 14.16
CA GLU A 8 -18.31 19.19 14.60
C GLU A 8 -17.74 18.36 13.44
N LEU A 9 -18.21 18.54 12.21
CA LEU A 9 -17.79 17.79 11.04
C LEU A 9 -16.41 18.20 10.52
N VAL A 10 -16.08 19.48 10.49
CA VAL A 10 -14.82 19.98 9.93
C VAL A 10 -13.57 19.32 10.55
N PRO A 11 -13.46 19.17 11.88
CA PRO A 11 -12.31 18.48 12.46
C PRO A 11 -12.22 17.00 12.05
N ILE A 12 -13.35 16.29 11.99
CA ILE A 12 -13.40 14.88 11.62
C ILE A 12 -13.01 14.71 10.15
N ILE A 13 -13.55 15.53 9.26
CA ILE A 13 -13.20 15.55 7.84
C ILE A 13 -11.71 15.84 7.67
N THR A 14 -11.19 16.84 8.38
CA THR A 14 -9.77 17.21 8.32
C THR A 14 -8.89 16.05 8.80
N ALA A 15 -9.26 15.40 9.90
CA ALA A 15 -8.55 14.21 10.39
C ALA A 15 -8.56 13.10 9.35
N PHE A 16 -9.71 12.87 8.70
CA PHE A 16 -9.84 11.81 7.69
C PHE A 16 -9.04 12.10 6.41
N VAL A 17 -8.99 13.35 5.95
CA VAL A 17 -8.15 13.76 4.82
C VAL A 17 -6.67 13.55 5.12
N ILE A 18 -6.22 13.95 6.32
CA ILE A 18 -4.84 13.72 6.76
C ILE A 18 -4.57 12.21 6.88
N PHE A 19 -5.54 11.45 7.39
CA PHE A 19 -5.47 10.00 7.49
C PHE A 19 -5.24 9.35 6.11
N LEU A 20 -6.06 9.66 5.11
CA LEU A 20 -5.90 9.12 3.75
C LEU A 20 -4.55 9.50 3.14
N ASN A 21 -4.10 10.75 3.33
CA ASN A 21 -2.78 11.18 2.87
C ASN A 21 -1.65 10.45 3.60
N SER A 22 -1.84 10.14 4.90
CA SER A 22 -0.86 9.38 5.68
C SER A 22 -0.75 7.95 5.19
N ILE A 23 -1.88 7.32 4.85
CA ILE A 23 -1.90 6.00 4.22
C ILE A 23 -1.21 6.02 2.86
N GLY A 24 -1.50 7.02 2.01
CA GLY A 24 -0.77 7.22 0.76
C GLY A 24 0.74 7.28 0.99
N GLY A 25 1.18 7.94 2.07
CA GLY A 25 2.59 7.98 2.49
C GLY A 25 3.15 6.62 2.91
N ILE A 26 2.34 5.73 3.52
CA ILE A 26 2.73 4.35 3.85
C ILE A 26 3.13 3.57 2.60
N PHE A 27 2.36 3.74 1.52
CA PHE A 27 2.58 3.04 0.25
C PHE A 27 3.59 3.74 -0.66
N GLY A 28 4.18 4.85 -0.22
CA GLY A 28 5.11 5.64 -1.05
C GLY A 28 4.45 6.24 -2.30
N VAL A 29 3.12 6.32 -2.30
CA VAL A 29 2.33 6.67 -3.48
C VAL A 29 2.23 8.18 -3.64
N VAL A 30 2.78 8.69 -4.72
CA VAL A 30 2.25 9.88 -5.37
C VAL A 30 1.08 9.40 -6.21
N VAL A 31 -0.12 9.81 -5.86
CA VAL A 31 -1.36 9.35 -6.49
C VAL A 31 -1.31 9.52 -7.99
N ILE A 32 -1.49 8.43 -8.72
CA ILE A 32 -1.51 8.40 -10.18
C ILE A 32 -2.67 7.49 -10.62
N PRO A 33 -3.43 7.81 -11.67
CA PRO A 33 -4.50 6.95 -12.12
C PRO A 33 -3.98 5.59 -12.54
N TYR A 34 -4.74 4.59 -12.17
CA TYR A 34 -4.62 3.24 -12.65
C TYR A 34 -4.64 3.21 -14.18
N ASN A 35 -3.58 2.65 -14.78
CA ASN A 35 -3.58 2.31 -16.20
C ASN A 35 -4.05 0.85 -16.35
N PRO A 36 -5.25 0.60 -16.88
CA PRO A 36 -5.79 -0.76 -17.03
C PRO A 36 -5.04 -1.61 -18.06
N GLU A 37 -4.15 -1.04 -18.85
CA GLU A 37 -3.34 -1.78 -19.84
C GLU A 37 -2.07 -2.37 -19.20
N ARG A 38 -2.25 -3.19 -18.16
CA ARG A 38 -1.15 -3.94 -17.58
C ARG A 38 -0.69 -5.05 -18.51
N THR A 39 0.60 -5.18 -18.68
CA THR A 39 1.20 -6.34 -19.36
C THR A 39 1.08 -7.56 -18.46
N GLU A 40 0.31 -8.56 -18.87
CA GLU A 40 0.21 -9.81 -18.13
C GLU A 40 1.54 -10.55 -18.13
N VAL A 41 2.12 -10.72 -16.93
CA VAL A 41 3.36 -11.45 -16.73
C VAL A 41 3.06 -12.94 -16.62
N THR A 42 3.30 -13.70 -17.70
CA THR A 42 3.01 -15.12 -17.76
C THR A 42 4.28 -15.96 -17.75
N LEU A 43 4.37 -16.94 -16.83
CA LEU A 43 5.46 -17.89 -16.77
C LEU A 43 5.47 -18.81 -18.02
N SER A 44 6.66 -19.07 -18.56
CA SER A 44 6.84 -20.06 -19.63
C SER A 44 6.76 -21.49 -19.09
N SER A 45 6.80 -22.50 -19.96
CA SER A 45 6.62 -23.92 -19.60
C SER A 45 7.71 -24.50 -18.67
N ASN A 46 8.90 -23.92 -18.64
CA ASN A 46 10.04 -24.39 -17.82
C ASN A 46 10.10 -23.57 -16.53
N VAL A 47 9.38 -24.01 -15.50
CA VAL A 47 9.28 -23.30 -14.22
C VAL A 47 10.26 -23.86 -13.21
N VAL A 48 11.12 -23.00 -12.66
CA VAL A 48 11.89 -23.24 -11.44
C VAL A 48 11.06 -22.79 -10.26
N SER A 49 10.93 -23.63 -9.24
CA SER A 49 10.15 -23.34 -8.02
C SER A 49 10.98 -23.54 -6.73
N ASP A 50 12.30 -23.64 -6.84
CA ASP A 50 13.14 -23.50 -5.67
C ASP A 50 13.08 -22.05 -5.22
N VAL A 51 12.54 -21.85 -4.01
CA VAL A 51 12.26 -20.51 -3.49
C VAL A 51 13.53 -19.73 -3.27
N ASP A 52 14.59 -20.37 -2.77
CA ASP A 52 15.84 -19.70 -2.44
C ASP A 52 16.52 -19.19 -3.73
N ASP A 53 16.56 -20.01 -4.77
CA ASP A 53 17.10 -19.64 -6.09
C ASP A 53 16.33 -18.46 -6.69
N VAL A 54 14.99 -18.50 -6.67
CA VAL A 54 14.14 -17.43 -7.23
C VAL A 54 14.35 -16.11 -6.47
N LEU A 55 14.40 -16.17 -5.14
CA LEU A 55 14.58 -14.96 -4.32
C LEU A 55 16.00 -14.37 -4.46
N GLU A 56 17.03 -15.20 -4.64
CA GLU A 56 18.38 -14.70 -4.92
C GLU A 56 18.40 -13.85 -6.19
N TYR A 57 17.81 -14.35 -7.29
CA TYR A 57 17.74 -13.60 -8.55
C TYR A 57 16.93 -12.31 -8.41
N TYR A 58 15.77 -12.38 -7.78
CA TYR A 58 14.90 -11.23 -7.57
C TYR A 58 15.58 -10.14 -6.75
N ASN A 59 16.11 -10.49 -5.59
CA ASN A 59 16.78 -9.56 -4.68
C ASN A 59 18.00 -8.89 -5.35
N ALA A 60 18.78 -9.66 -6.12
CA ALA A 60 19.90 -9.11 -6.86
C ALA A 60 19.44 -8.12 -7.95
N ALA A 61 18.32 -8.42 -8.62
CA ALA A 61 17.76 -7.55 -9.65
C ALA A 61 17.20 -6.24 -9.08
N VAL A 62 16.48 -6.29 -7.96
CA VAL A 62 16.00 -5.09 -7.23
C VAL A 62 17.19 -4.15 -6.93
N LYS A 63 18.21 -4.66 -6.25
CA LYS A 63 19.43 -3.88 -5.91
C LYS A 63 20.14 -3.29 -7.13
N LYS A 64 20.13 -4.01 -8.25
CA LYS A 64 20.80 -3.59 -9.48
C LYS A 64 19.99 -2.59 -10.29
N THR A 65 18.67 -2.64 -10.19
CA THR A 65 17.77 -1.77 -10.95
C THR A 65 17.76 -0.36 -10.37
N GLY A 66 17.60 -0.22 -9.06
CA GLY A 66 17.58 1.07 -8.38
C GLY A 66 16.36 1.91 -8.76
N PHE A 67 16.58 3.14 -9.22
CA PHE A 67 15.51 4.06 -9.61
C PHE A 67 14.98 3.78 -11.01
N VAL A 68 13.66 3.82 -11.13
CA VAL A 68 12.91 3.56 -12.36
C VAL A 68 11.82 4.59 -12.57
N LEU A 69 11.37 4.70 -13.83
CA LEU A 69 10.13 5.39 -14.15
C LEU A 69 9.00 4.38 -14.10
N GLY A 70 7.91 4.72 -13.40
CA GLY A 70 6.77 3.82 -13.30
C GLY A 70 5.55 4.54 -12.71
N ASN A 71 4.52 3.79 -12.42
CA ASN A 71 3.27 4.27 -11.87
C ASN A 71 3.00 3.60 -10.52
N ALA A 72 2.40 4.35 -9.61
CA ALA A 72 1.87 3.82 -8.38
C ALA A 72 0.47 4.37 -8.15
N SER A 73 -0.46 3.52 -7.76
CA SER A 73 -1.85 3.90 -7.51
C SER A 73 -2.47 3.07 -6.40
N TYR A 74 -3.58 3.53 -5.88
CA TYR A 74 -4.42 2.75 -5.00
C TYR A 74 -5.90 3.02 -5.27
N ASP A 75 -6.72 2.00 -5.01
CA ASP A 75 -8.18 2.07 -5.09
C ASP A 75 -8.78 1.70 -3.73
N ILE A 76 -9.75 2.46 -3.26
CA ILE A 76 -10.54 2.10 -2.09
C ILE A 76 -11.72 1.25 -2.58
N LEU A 77 -11.71 -0.04 -2.21
CA LEU A 77 -12.68 -1.02 -2.69
C LEU A 77 -13.96 -1.01 -1.86
N ASN A 78 -13.81 -0.93 -0.54
CA ASN A 78 -14.91 -0.91 0.42
C ASN A 78 -14.61 0.11 1.50
N PHE A 79 -15.63 0.78 1.99
CA PHE A 79 -15.53 1.68 3.13
C PHE A 79 -16.79 1.56 4.00
N ASN A 80 -16.56 1.41 5.28
CA ASN A 80 -17.60 1.48 6.29
C ASN A 80 -17.16 2.41 7.41
N TYR A 81 -18.04 3.32 7.81
CA TYR A 81 -17.83 4.25 8.91
C TYR A 81 -18.97 4.11 9.89
N GLU A 82 -18.65 3.66 11.10
CA GLU A 82 -19.65 3.43 12.15
C GLU A 82 -19.77 4.69 13.01
N THR A 83 -20.92 5.28 13.00
CA THR A 83 -21.28 6.43 13.83
C THR A 83 -22.77 6.41 14.15
N ASP A 84 -23.13 6.97 15.29
CA ASP A 84 -24.52 7.21 15.68
C ASP A 84 -25.19 8.35 14.87
N LYS A 85 -24.41 9.03 14.01
CA LYS A 85 -24.86 10.14 13.16
C LYS A 85 -24.90 9.68 11.68
N GLU A 86 -26.08 9.24 11.22
CA GLU A 86 -26.31 8.77 9.85
C GLU A 86 -25.82 9.77 8.78
N GLU A 87 -26.07 11.07 9.00
CA GLU A 87 -25.65 12.14 8.10
C GLU A 87 -24.12 12.22 7.93
N LEU A 88 -23.36 11.89 8.98
CA LEU A 88 -21.91 11.86 8.93
C LEU A 88 -21.41 10.63 8.17
N SER A 89 -22.04 9.47 8.36
CA SER A 89 -21.73 8.24 7.63
C SER A 89 -21.93 8.44 6.11
N GLU A 90 -23.08 8.98 5.69
CA GLU A 90 -23.37 9.28 4.30
C GLU A 90 -22.40 10.32 3.71
N PHE A 91 -22.08 11.36 4.50
CA PHE A 91 -21.11 12.37 4.06
C PHE A 91 -19.72 11.75 3.82
N MET A 92 -19.22 10.95 4.75
CA MET A 92 -17.90 10.32 4.65
C MET A 92 -17.82 9.38 3.45
N LYS A 93 -18.88 8.62 3.20
CA LYS A 93 -18.99 7.75 2.02
C LYS A 93 -18.91 8.56 0.72
N THR A 94 -19.74 9.59 0.60
CA THR A 94 -19.76 10.46 -0.59
C THR A 94 -18.44 11.19 -0.79
N TYR A 95 -17.80 11.62 0.31
CA TYR A 95 -16.49 12.28 0.27
C TYR A 95 -15.42 11.33 -0.29
N LEU A 96 -15.38 10.08 0.17
CA LEU A 96 -14.42 9.10 -0.32
C LEU A 96 -14.65 8.72 -1.78
N GLU A 97 -15.89 8.52 -2.18
CA GLU A 97 -16.24 8.27 -3.59
C GLU A 97 -15.76 9.42 -4.47
N THR A 98 -15.99 10.68 -4.05
CA THR A 98 -15.53 11.86 -4.80
C THR A 98 -14.00 12.01 -4.74
N TYR A 99 -13.39 11.68 -3.62
CA TYR A 99 -11.94 11.75 -3.45
C TYR A 99 -11.23 10.74 -4.35
N THR A 100 -11.71 9.49 -4.42
CA THR A 100 -11.17 8.46 -5.31
C THR A 100 -11.32 8.81 -6.78
N GLU A 101 -12.46 9.37 -7.20
CA GLU A 101 -12.67 9.86 -8.58
C GLU A 101 -11.76 11.06 -8.95
N THR A 102 -11.41 11.90 -7.99
CA THR A 102 -10.61 13.13 -8.24
C THR A 102 -9.10 12.81 -8.34
N ILE A 103 -8.67 11.66 -7.82
CA ILE A 103 -7.28 11.22 -7.82
C ILE A 103 -6.84 10.64 -9.19
N GLU A 104 -7.69 10.59 -10.18
CA GLU A 104 -7.37 10.16 -11.56
C GLU A 104 -6.41 11.06 -12.34
N ALA A 105 -5.55 11.85 -11.69
CA ALA A 105 -4.54 12.66 -12.37
C ALA A 105 -3.28 11.86 -12.67
N THR A 106 -2.99 11.63 -13.96
CA THR A 106 -1.83 10.90 -14.47
C THR A 106 -0.51 11.60 -14.21
N SER A 107 0.34 11.05 -13.39
CA SER A 107 1.75 11.42 -13.38
C SER A 107 2.65 10.20 -13.25
N THR A 108 3.51 9.97 -14.21
CA THR A 108 4.61 9.02 -14.11
C THR A 108 5.65 9.60 -13.16
N ALA A 109 6.06 8.86 -12.16
CA ALA A 109 7.08 9.27 -11.20
C ALA A 109 8.36 8.44 -11.33
N VAL A 110 9.48 9.02 -10.91
CA VAL A 110 10.72 8.28 -10.70
C VAL A 110 10.74 7.85 -9.25
N PHE A 111 10.78 6.55 -9.01
CA PHE A 111 10.85 5.99 -7.67
C PHE A 111 11.86 4.82 -7.62
N GLU A 112 12.24 4.43 -6.44
CA GLU A 112 13.04 3.23 -6.25
C GLU A 112 12.16 1.99 -6.44
N VAL A 113 12.69 0.94 -7.07
CA VAL A 113 11.97 -0.33 -7.23
C VAL A 113 11.49 -0.80 -5.85
N PRO A 114 10.20 -1.17 -5.69
CA PRO A 114 9.65 -1.54 -4.39
C PRO A 114 10.45 -2.64 -3.68
N GLY A 115 10.62 -2.47 -2.37
CA GLY A 115 11.43 -3.33 -1.54
C GLY A 115 12.92 -3.06 -1.66
N GLU A 116 13.68 -3.54 -0.70
CA GLU A 116 15.14 -3.34 -0.65
C GLU A 116 15.94 -4.51 -1.22
N GLY A 117 15.27 -5.47 -1.88
CA GLY A 117 15.89 -6.71 -2.33
C GLY A 117 16.37 -7.57 -1.16
N ASN A 118 15.57 -7.67 -0.10
CA ASN A 118 15.86 -8.41 1.12
C ASN A 118 14.78 -9.45 1.45
N ILE A 119 13.90 -9.80 0.48
CA ILE A 119 12.87 -10.82 0.68
C ILE A 119 13.53 -12.16 0.97
N SER A 120 13.07 -12.82 2.02
CA SER A 120 13.52 -14.14 2.46
C SER A 120 12.45 -15.22 2.27
N LYS A 121 12.83 -16.47 2.38
CA LYS A 121 11.90 -17.61 2.34
C LYS A 121 10.82 -17.54 3.42
N SER A 122 11.12 -16.91 4.57
CA SER A 122 10.14 -16.72 5.63
C SER A 122 9.03 -15.74 5.25
N ASP A 123 9.25 -14.85 4.29
CA ASP A 123 8.34 -13.77 3.89
C ASP A 123 7.33 -14.21 2.83
N VAL A 124 7.54 -15.36 2.18
CA VAL A 124 6.78 -15.76 0.99
C VAL A 124 5.95 -17.03 1.20
N LYS A 125 4.80 -17.07 0.53
CA LYS A 125 3.96 -18.28 0.35
C LYS A 125 4.51 -19.15 -0.78
N SER A 126 4.99 -18.51 -1.85
CA SER A 126 5.60 -19.18 -3.00
C SER A 126 6.42 -18.21 -3.84
N ALA A 127 7.43 -18.73 -4.52
CA ALA A 127 8.16 -18.00 -5.55
C ALA A 127 8.39 -18.96 -6.74
N LYS A 128 8.25 -18.44 -7.96
CA LYS A 128 8.41 -19.19 -9.20
C LYS A 128 9.15 -18.33 -10.22
N MET A 129 9.95 -18.98 -11.04
CA MET A 129 10.71 -18.34 -12.11
C MET A 129 10.66 -19.20 -13.37
N SER A 130 10.60 -18.56 -14.53
CA SER A 130 10.83 -19.23 -15.81
C SER A 130 11.83 -18.42 -16.65
N VAL A 131 12.57 -19.09 -17.52
CA VAL A 131 13.56 -18.46 -18.39
C VAL A 131 13.16 -18.68 -19.84
N LYS A 132 13.10 -17.59 -20.62
CA LYS A 132 12.82 -17.63 -22.04
C LYS A 132 13.47 -16.44 -22.74
N ASP A 133 14.14 -16.70 -23.86
CA ASP A 133 14.69 -15.68 -24.76
C ASP A 133 15.59 -14.62 -24.04
N GLY A 134 16.41 -15.06 -23.09
CA GLY A 134 17.30 -14.16 -22.32
C GLY A 134 16.58 -13.30 -21.29
N LYS A 135 15.36 -13.67 -20.91
CA LYS A 135 14.56 -13.00 -19.88
C LYS A 135 14.12 -14.00 -18.83
N ARG A 136 14.09 -13.54 -17.57
CA ARG A 136 13.52 -14.27 -16.44
C ARG A 136 12.22 -13.64 -16.02
N THR A 137 11.16 -14.43 -16.09
CA THR A 137 9.86 -14.06 -15.52
C THR A 137 9.76 -14.62 -14.12
N ILE A 138 9.50 -13.77 -13.14
CA ILE A 138 9.39 -14.15 -11.72
C ILE A 138 7.99 -13.77 -11.23
N THR A 139 7.38 -14.68 -10.43
CA THR A 139 6.17 -14.41 -9.67
C THR A 139 6.38 -14.85 -8.23
N ILE A 140 6.15 -13.93 -7.29
CA ILE A 140 6.26 -14.14 -5.84
C ILE A 140 4.91 -13.85 -5.21
N LYS A 141 4.44 -14.78 -4.37
CA LYS A 141 3.30 -14.55 -3.46
C LYS A 141 3.84 -14.33 -2.06
N VAL A 142 3.65 -13.14 -1.54
CA VAL A 142 4.08 -12.76 -0.20
C VAL A 142 3.08 -13.27 0.84
N LYS A 143 3.52 -13.53 2.06
CA LYS A 143 2.66 -13.94 3.17
C LYS A 143 1.77 -12.79 3.61
N ASP A 144 0.56 -13.13 4.03
CA ASP A 144 -0.29 -12.17 4.71
C ASP A 144 0.39 -11.69 5.99
N TYR A 145 0.16 -10.45 6.34
CA TYR A 145 0.76 -9.81 7.49
C TYR A 145 -0.20 -8.78 8.08
N SER A 146 -0.36 -8.83 9.42
CA SER A 146 -1.11 -7.82 10.15
C SER A 146 -0.21 -7.11 11.15
N HIS A 147 -0.43 -5.84 11.34
CA HIS A 147 0.25 -5.04 12.34
C HIS A 147 -0.66 -3.91 12.87
N ASP A 148 -0.40 -3.48 14.08
CA ASP A 148 -1.13 -2.41 14.75
C ASP A 148 -0.18 -1.28 15.23
N LEU A 149 -0.70 -0.37 16.03
CA LEU A 149 0.04 0.75 16.61
C LEU A 149 1.23 0.33 17.49
N THR A 150 1.24 -0.90 17.97
CA THR A 150 2.29 -1.41 18.86
C THR A 150 3.45 -2.04 18.12
N ASP A 151 3.23 -2.47 16.88
CA ASP A 151 4.27 -3.04 16.04
C ASP A 151 5.17 -1.93 15.47
N LYS A 152 6.43 -2.01 15.83
CA LYS A 152 7.49 -1.10 15.35
C LYS A 152 8.58 -1.83 14.58
N SER A 153 8.30 -3.08 14.18
CA SER A 153 9.24 -3.89 13.43
C SER A 153 9.31 -3.44 11.99
N ASN A 154 10.49 -3.02 11.55
CA ASN A 154 10.78 -2.74 10.15
C ASN A 154 11.24 -3.97 9.37
N ALA A 155 11.24 -5.16 9.98
CA ALA A 155 11.65 -6.42 9.36
C ALA A 155 10.46 -7.37 9.29
N ASN A 156 9.61 -7.20 8.30
CA ASN A 156 8.41 -8.00 8.07
C ASN A 156 8.20 -8.23 6.55
N PRO A 157 7.33 -9.16 6.16
CA PRO A 157 7.12 -9.50 4.75
C PRO A 157 6.77 -8.30 3.86
N ILE A 158 5.98 -7.37 4.38
CA ILE A 158 5.48 -6.21 3.63
C ILE A 158 6.60 -5.18 3.41
N THR A 159 7.33 -4.83 4.45
CA THR A 159 8.49 -3.92 4.32
C THR A 159 9.55 -4.52 3.40
N ASN A 160 9.85 -5.82 3.55
CA ASN A 160 10.88 -6.47 2.74
C ASN A 160 10.50 -6.54 1.25
N ALA A 161 9.21 -6.77 0.96
CA ALA A 161 8.71 -6.98 -0.41
C ALA A 161 8.33 -5.69 -1.13
N PHE A 162 7.71 -4.74 -0.41
CA PHE A 162 7.10 -3.54 -1.00
C PHE A 162 7.73 -2.23 -0.52
N GLY A 163 8.60 -2.27 0.49
CA GLY A 163 9.19 -1.07 1.07
C GLY A 163 8.23 -0.25 1.94
N TYR A 164 7.04 -0.77 2.24
CA TYR A 164 6.05 -0.03 3.02
C TYR A 164 6.49 0.06 4.48
N SER A 165 6.35 1.25 5.07
CA SER A 165 6.57 1.42 6.50
C SER A 165 5.40 0.85 7.29
N THR A 166 5.70 0.12 8.36
CA THR A 166 4.72 -0.42 9.30
C THR A 166 4.70 0.33 10.65
N ASP A 167 5.48 1.37 10.80
CA ASP A 167 5.41 2.26 11.98
C ASP A 167 4.29 3.30 11.81
N ILE A 168 3.05 2.86 12.02
CA ILE A 168 1.84 3.68 11.89
C ILE A 168 1.94 4.93 12.75
N SER A 169 2.39 4.80 14.01
CA SER A 169 2.49 5.93 14.93
C SER A 169 3.42 7.03 14.42
N SER A 170 4.57 6.64 13.84
CA SER A 170 5.52 7.58 13.26
C SER A 170 4.96 8.27 12.02
N ILE A 171 4.27 7.54 11.16
CA ILE A 171 3.68 8.08 9.94
C ILE A 171 2.62 9.13 10.26
N PHE A 172 1.68 8.80 11.14
CA PHE A 172 0.62 9.73 11.53
C PHE A 172 1.18 10.93 12.30
N GLY A 173 2.15 10.70 13.19
CA GLY A 173 2.83 11.78 13.91
C GLY A 173 3.58 12.74 12.98
N SER A 174 4.29 12.24 11.98
CA SER A 174 5.03 13.06 11.00
C SER A 174 4.12 13.88 10.09
N ASN A 175 2.89 13.42 9.86
CA ASN A 175 1.86 14.14 9.11
C ASN A 175 1.02 15.11 9.99
N GLY A 176 1.45 15.34 11.24
CA GLY A 176 0.78 16.29 12.14
C GLY A 176 -0.52 15.79 12.75
N MET A 177 -0.74 14.46 12.75
CA MET A 177 -1.92 13.82 13.29
C MET A 177 -1.56 12.68 14.27
N PRO A 178 -0.89 12.96 15.39
CA PRO A 178 -0.56 11.91 16.34
C PRO A 178 -1.82 11.24 16.89
N ILE A 179 -1.74 9.92 17.02
CA ILE A 179 -2.81 9.10 17.59
C ILE A 179 -2.71 9.16 19.11
N ASN A 180 -3.84 9.52 19.77
CA ASN A 180 -3.89 9.68 21.23
C ASN A 180 -4.46 8.45 21.93
N SER A 181 -5.48 7.84 21.34
CA SER A 181 -6.13 6.65 21.88
C SER A 181 -6.87 5.88 20.78
N GLY A 182 -7.33 4.68 21.13
CA GLY A 182 -7.93 3.74 20.20
C GLY A 182 -6.89 2.82 19.59
N ASN A 183 -7.33 2.05 18.61
CA ASN A 183 -6.47 1.16 17.84
C ASN A 183 -6.66 1.38 16.35
N ILE A 184 -5.65 1.01 15.59
CA ILE A 184 -5.73 0.89 14.14
C ILE A 184 -4.88 -0.31 13.73
N GLU A 185 -5.46 -1.20 12.94
CA GLU A 185 -4.82 -2.40 12.43
C GLU A 185 -4.81 -2.38 10.89
N PHE A 186 -3.69 -2.79 10.33
CA PHE A 186 -3.53 -3.03 8.91
C PHE A 186 -3.33 -4.52 8.67
N THR A 187 -4.14 -5.10 7.83
CA THR A 187 -3.99 -6.49 7.37
C THR A 187 -3.74 -6.50 5.87
N TYR A 188 -2.59 -7.01 5.47
CA TYR A 188 -2.20 -7.16 4.05
C TYR A 188 -2.49 -8.57 3.59
N THR A 189 -3.21 -8.69 2.46
CA THR A 189 -3.58 -9.95 1.83
C THR A 189 -3.33 -9.88 0.32
N ASP A 190 -3.32 -11.04 -0.33
CA ASP A 190 -3.17 -11.18 -1.78
C ASP A 190 -1.98 -10.42 -2.38
N CYS A 191 -0.92 -10.27 -1.56
CA CYS A 191 0.28 -9.54 -1.94
C CYS A 191 1.10 -10.33 -2.97
N THR A 192 1.28 -9.76 -4.14
CA THR A 192 1.99 -10.40 -5.26
C THR A 192 3.02 -9.48 -5.90
N ILE A 193 4.10 -10.08 -6.37
CA ILE A 193 5.12 -9.43 -7.20
C ILE A 193 5.23 -10.26 -8.47
N SER A 194 5.14 -9.60 -9.62
CA SER A 194 5.36 -10.19 -10.93
C SER A 194 6.36 -9.34 -11.70
N CYS A 195 7.48 -9.88 -12.13
CA CYS A 195 8.47 -9.08 -12.87
C CYS A 195 9.18 -9.86 -13.97
N ILE A 196 9.76 -9.09 -14.89
CA ILE A 196 10.64 -9.59 -15.95
C ILE A 196 12.04 -8.97 -15.75
N ILE A 197 13.02 -9.83 -15.66
CA ILE A 197 14.45 -9.46 -15.54
C ILE A 197 15.15 -9.78 -16.85
N ASP A 198 15.89 -8.83 -17.40
CA ASP A 198 16.76 -9.06 -18.53
C ASP A 198 18.07 -9.72 -18.08
N ASP A 199 18.37 -10.92 -18.60
CA ASP A 199 19.53 -11.72 -18.19
C ASP A 199 20.88 -11.03 -18.50
N ASN A 200 20.93 -10.16 -19.54
CA ASN A 200 22.17 -9.49 -19.91
C ASN A 200 22.51 -8.37 -18.92
N SER A 201 21.54 -7.55 -18.59
CA SER A 201 21.71 -6.44 -17.65
C SER A 201 21.55 -6.86 -16.20
N GLY A 202 20.78 -7.92 -15.92
CA GLY A 202 20.37 -8.35 -14.60
C GLY A 202 19.41 -7.35 -13.92
N LYS A 203 18.76 -6.48 -14.69
CA LYS A 203 17.82 -5.47 -14.19
C LYS A 203 16.39 -5.87 -14.46
N ILE A 204 15.50 -5.43 -13.60
CA ILE A 204 14.05 -5.50 -13.84
C ILE A 204 13.73 -4.53 -14.98
N ILE A 205 13.04 -5.02 -16.00
CA ILE A 205 12.63 -4.25 -17.18
C ILE A 205 11.11 -4.09 -17.27
N TYR A 206 10.38 -4.81 -16.44
CA TYR A 206 8.95 -4.73 -16.21
C TYR A 206 8.65 -5.33 -14.85
N GLY A 207 7.70 -4.77 -14.12
CA GLY A 207 7.28 -5.32 -12.84
C GLY A 207 5.97 -4.74 -12.33
N ASP A 208 5.20 -5.58 -11.66
CA ASP A 208 3.98 -5.26 -10.93
C ASP A 208 4.15 -5.67 -9.48
N TRP A 209 3.80 -4.78 -8.57
CA TRP A 209 3.73 -5.01 -7.12
C TRP A 209 2.32 -4.68 -6.67
N ASP A 210 1.57 -5.71 -6.35
CA ASP A 210 0.15 -5.61 -5.99
C ASP A 210 -0.06 -6.00 -4.54
N THR A 211 -0.83 -5.20 -3.81
CA THR A 211 -1.25 -5.51 -2.44
C THR A 211 -2.73 -5.18 -2.24
N THR A 212 -3.41 -5.98 -1.44
CA THR A 212 -4.69 -5.63 -0.84
C THR A 212 -4.47 -5.43 0.64
N SER A 213 -4.96 -4.32 1.19
CA SER A 213 -4.91 -4.04 2.62
C SER A 213 -6.30 -3.75 3.16
N ILE A 214 -6.58 -4.31 4.33
CA ILE A 214 -7.76 -4.00 5.13
C ILE A 214 -7.28 -3.15 6.29
N VAL A 215 -7.91 -2.02 6.52
CA VAL A 215 -7.62 -1.10 7.61
C VAL A 215 -8.84 -1.05 8.52
N GLU A 216 -8.63 -1.34 9.80
CA GLU A 216 -9.67 -1.34 10.82
C GLU A 216 -9.25 -0.39 11.95
N ALA A 217 -10.13 0.51 12.33
CA ALA A 217 -9.90 1.44 13.43
C ALA A 217 -11.02 1.33 14.45
N ASP A 218 -10.63 1.25 15.73
CA ASP A 218 -11.52 1.16 16.88
C ASP A 218 -11.31 2.32 17.83
N ASN A 219 -12.38 3.08 18.13
CA ASN A 219 -12.37 4.19 19.08
C ASN A 219 -11.23 5.18 18.88
N LEU A 220 -10.88 5.42 17.60
CA LEU A 220 -9.71 6.21 17.25
C LEU A 220 -9.90 7.68 17.62
N THR A 221 -8.92 8.23 18.36
CA THR A 221 -8.82 9.66 18.66
C THR A 221 -7.44 10.16 18.24
N VAL A 222 -7.41 11.23 17.49
CA VAL A 222 -6.20 11.86 16.98
C VAL A 222 -6.10 13.31 17.43
N THR A 223 -4.91 13.90 17.34
CA THR A 223 -4.76 15.36 17.47
C THR A 223 -4.60 15.98 16.09
N VAL A 224 -5.34 17.05 15.82
CA VAL A 224 -5.20 17.90 14.63
C VAL A 224 -4.93 19.32 15.09
N GLY A 225 -3.73 19.82 14.88
CA GLY A 225 -3.27 21.07 15.52
C GLY A 225 -3.24 20.91 17.05
N ASP A 226 -4.02 21.73 17.76
CA ASP A 226 -4.15 21.69 19.22
C ASP A 226 -5.44 20.99 19.69
N THR A 227 -6.20 20.36 18.78
CA THR A 227 -7.51 19.80 19.09
C THR A 227 -7.49 18.28 19.03
N GLN A 228 -8.00 17.62 20.08
CA GLN A 228 -8.28 16.19 20.04
C GLN A 228 -9.59 15.94 19.29
N VAL A 229 -9.55 15.07 18.29
CA VAL A 229 -10.66 14.73 17.41
C VAL A 229 -10.97 13.25 17.56
N PRO A 230 -12.16 12.88 18.08
CA PRO A 230 -12.62 11.50 18.06
C PRO A 230 -13.03 11.16 16.61
N VAL A 231 -12.25 10.33 15.95
CA VAL A 231 -12.54 9.83 14.59
C VAL A 231 -13.57 8.71 14.66
N GLY A 232 -13.50 7.85 15.68
CA GLY A 232 -14.44 6.74 15.90
C GLY A 232 -13.97 5.44 15.26
N ASP A 233 -14.95 4.63 14.85
CA ASP A 233 -14.77 3.31 14.30
C ASP A 233 -14.97 3.34 12.78
N PHE A 234 -14.04 2.76 12.05
CA PHE A 234 -14.17 2.61 10.60
C PHE A 234 -13.35 1.42 10.09
N ASN A 235 -13.75 0.91 8.94
CA ASN A 235 -12.93 -0.01 8.19
C ASN A 235 -12.97 0.31 6.69
N PHE A 236 -11.91 -0.01 5.98
CA PHE A 236 -11.90 0.02 4.53
C PHE A 236 -10.90 -0.99 3.96
N GLU A 237 -11.18 -1.40 2.74
CA GLU A 237 -10.31 -2.23 1.93
C GLU A 237 -9.71 -1.41 0.81
N MET A 238 -8.42 -1.55 0.61
CA MET A 238 -7.68 -0.81 -0.41
C MET A 238 -6.78 -1.74 -1.20
N ALA A 239 -6.81 -1.61 -2.51
CA ALA A 239 -5.84 -2.22 -3.40
C ALA A 239 -4.76 -1.20 -3.76
N SER A 240 -3.49 -1.60 -3.69
CA SER A 240 -2.36 -0.76 -4.09
C SER A 240 -1.59 -1.45 -5.20
N TYR A 241 -1.18 -0.67 -6.18
CA TYR A 241 -0.52 -1.13 -7.39
C TYR A 241 0.69 -0.27 -7.68
N THR A 242 1.82 -0.93 -7.98
CA THR A 242 3.01 -0.26 -8.51
C THR A 242 3.47 -1.00 -9.74
N ASP A 243 3.63 -0.31 -10.87
CA ASP A 243 4.12 -0.87 -12.13
C ASP A 243 5.27 -0.06 -12.73
N ILE A 244 6.18 -0.75 -13.40
CA ILE A 244 7.33 -0.17 -14.11
C ILE A 244 7.51 -0.79 -15.50
#